data_03a3f4e2208b25c381e4f9bc146ed945
#
_entry.id   03a3f4e2208b25c381e4f9bc146ed945
#
_cell.length_a   1.000
_cell.length_b   1.000
_cell.length_c   1.000
_cell.angle_alpha   90.00
_cell.angle_beta   90.00
_cell.angle_gamma   90.00
#
_symmetry.space_group_name_H-M   'P 1'
#
loop_
_entity.id
_entity.type
_entity.pdbx_description
1 polymer ?
#
loop_
_entity_poly.entity_id
_entity_poly.type
_entity_poly.pdbx_seq_one_letter_code
_entity_poly.pdbx_strand_id
1 'polypeptide(L)'
;NLANQPLPMDPTDKVKAEIDTRLDSRFIDLRRDNVSAIFKIKNRMFHTVRDFFYENGFMEINTPKLVASATEGGTELFPITYFEKEAFLGQSPQLYKQMMMSSGMDKVFEIGQIFRAEEHDTLRHLNEAVSIDAEASFMDDIDVMKILNNMLEQVIIDINEDCKEELNILEHEMPVPDGPFPVVTYDEAVDIVNSRDVEMSWGEDLSRAGEKALGDVMGGFYFLTEWPSEIKPFYVMPNSKDPT
;
A
#
# COMPACT_ATOMS: atom_id res chain seq x y z
N ASN A 1 34.81 22.97 16.79
CA ASN A 1 33.53 22.79 16.09
C ASN A 1 33.76 22.97 14.58
N LEU A 2 33.46 21.92 13.82
CA LEU A 2 33.55 21.95 12.36
C LEU A 2 32.22 22.29 11.69
N ALA A 3 31.13 22.35 12.46
CA ALA A 3 29.80 22.70 12.00
C ALA A 3 29.40 24.12 12.42
N ASN A 4 28.65 24.82 11.56
CA ASN A 4 28.04 26.08 11.87
C ASN A 4 27.00 25.92 13.02
N GLN A 5 26.92 26.93 13.88
CA GLN A 5 25.96 26.96 14.97
C GLN A 5 25.08 28.21 14.83
N PRO A 6 23.81 28.15 15.17
CA PRO A 6 23.06 26.96 15.61
C PRO A 6 22.80 25.99 14.47
N LEU A 7 22.52 24.72 14.81
CA LEU A 7 22.00 23.76 13.82
C LEU A 7 20.61 24.21 13.33
N PRO A 8 20.25 23.91 12.07
CA PRO A 8 18.93 24.30 11.52
C PRO A 8 17.75 23.66 12.24
N MET A 9 17.97 22.53 12.90
CA MET A 9 16.98 21.87 13.76
C MET A 9 17.66 21.08 14.89
N ASP A 10 16.90 20.78 15.95
CA ASP A 10 17.36 19.90 17.03
C ASP A 10 17.40 18.45 16.51
N PRO A 11 18.54 17.76 16.67
CA PRO A 11 18.66 16.35 16.27
C PRO A 11 17.99 15.37 17.25
N THR A 12 17.45 15.87 18.37
CA THR A 12 16.73 15.07 19.35
C THR A 12 15.22 15.23 19.18
N ASP A 13 14.44 14.34 19.78
CA ASP A 13 12.97 14.41 19.75
C ASP A 13 12.38 15.43 20.75
N LYS A 14 13.23 16.16 21.49
CA LYS A 14 12.81 17.11 22.52
C LYS A 14 12.14 18.36 21.97
N VAL A 15 12.51 18.78 20.77
CA VAL A 15 11.95 19.95 20.11
C VAL A 15 11.28 19.53 18.82
N LYS A 16 9.98 19.84 18.69
CA LYS A 16 9.25 19.62 17.45
C LYS A 16 9.70 20.62 16.39
N ALA A 17 9.93 20.15 15.19
CA ALA A 17 10.20 20.96 14.01
C ALA A 17 9.09 20.77 13.00
N GLU A 18 8.75 21.85 12.27
CA GLU A 18 7.80 21.81 11.17
C GLU A 18 8.31 20.94 10.03
N ILE A 19 7.39 20.41 9.22
CA ILE A 19 7.72 19.46 8.16
C ILE A 19 8.73 20.04 7.15
N ASP A 20 8.59 21.28 6.78
CA ASP A 20 9.50 21.96 5.84
C ASP A 20 10.93 22.01 6.38
N THR A 21 11.09 22.38 7.65
CA THR A 21 12.41 22.38 8.33
C THR A 21 13.02 20.98 8.39
N ARG A 22 12.19 19.98 8.61
CA ARG A 22 12.61 18.57 8.65
C ARG A 22 13.06 18.08 7.27
N LEU A 23 12.35 18.46 6.22
CA LEU A 23 12.68 18.10 4.85
C LEU A 23 13.96 18.82 4.38
N ASP A 24 14.09 20.11 4.63
CA ASP A 24 15.27 20.90 4.29
C ASP A 24 16.54 20.43 5.02
N SER A 25 16.35 19.87 6.23
CA SER A 25 17.43 19.37 7.08
C SER A 25 17.37 17.86 7.26
N ARG A 26 16.98 17.13 6.24
CA ARG A 26 16.67 15.70 6.28
C ARG A 26 17.77 14.84 6.89
N PHE A 27 19.05 15.18 6.63
CA PHE A 27 20.19 14.48 7.18
C PHE A 27 20.30 14.58 8.73
N ILE A 28 19.73 15.62 9.35
CA ILE A 28 19.60 15.74 10.80
C ILE A 28 18.34 14.99 11.27
N ASP A 29 17.20 15.18 10.58
CA ASP A 29 15.93 14.55 10.91
C ASP A 29 16.04 13.01 10.94
N LEU A 30 16.76 12.41 10.00
CA LEU A 30 17.02 10.97 9.97
C LEU A 30 17.87 10.42 11.14
N ARG A 31 18.49 11.29 11.94
CA ARG A 31 19.22 10.88 13.16
C ARG A 31 18.33 10.79 14.39
N ARG A 32 17.11 11.27 14.31
CA ARG A 32 16.13 11.17 15.39
C ARG A 32 15.66 9.72 15.49
N ASP A 33 15.59 9.22 16.72
CA ASP A 33 15.30 7.80 16.95
C ASP A 33 13.95 7.38 16.40
N ASN A 34 12.90 8.18 16.56
CA ASN A 34 11.58 7.90 16.03
C ASN A 34 11.54 7.88 14.48
N VAL A 35 12.31 8.74 13.81
CA VAL A 35 12.40 8.77 12.35
C VAL A 35 13.20 7.57 11.85
N SER A 36 14.35 7.29 12.48
CA SER A 36 15.18 6.12 12.15
C SER A 36 14.43 4.80 12.34
N ALA A 37 13.64 4.68 13.41
CA ALA A 37 12.83 3.50 13.70
C ALA A 37 11.85 3.16 12.55
N ILE A 38 11.17 4.17 11.98
CA ILE A 38 10.26 3.97 10.84
C ILE A 38 11.00 3.32 9.65
N PHE A 39 12.21 3.81 9.33
CA PHE A 39 12.97 3.28 8.19
C PHE A 39 13.51 1.86 8.45
N LYS A 40 13.85 1.52 9.69
CA LYS A 40 14.29 0.18 10.07
C LYS A 40 13.14 -0.81 9.95
N ILE A 41 11.93 -0.46 10.46
CA ILE A 41 10.72 -1.26 10.31
C ILE A 41 10.39 -1.45 8.83
N LYS A 42 10.40 -0.36 8.04
CA LYS A 42 10.16 -0.42 6.59
C LYS A 42 11.16 -1.34 5.89
N ASN A 43 12.43 -1.28 6.27
CA ASN A 43 13.45 -2.18 5.71
C ASN A 43 13.14 -3.65 6.03
N ARG A 44 12.77 -3.97 7.29
CA ARG A 44 12.41 -5.35 7.67
C ARG A 44 11.18 -5.83 6.90
N MET A 45 10.15 -4.98 6.81
CA MET A 45 8.95 -5.28 6.01
C MET A 45 9.30 -5.67 4.56
N PHE A 46 10.17 -4.92 3.89
CA PHE A 46 10.55 -5.24 2.52
C PHE A 46 11.34 -6.55 2.40
N HIS A 47 12.15 -6.89 3.40
CA HIS A 47 12.82 -8.19 3.45
C HIS A 47 11.81 -9.32 3.55
N THR A 48 10.91 -9.24 4.53
CA THR A 48 9.86 -10.27 4.73
C THR A 48 9.00 -10.45 3.48
N VAL A 49 8.55 -9.36 2.86
CA VAL A 49 7.72 -9.43 1.65
C VAL A 49 8.47 -10.12 0.50
N ARG A 50 9.77 -9.81 0.33
CA ARG A 50 10.58 -10.43 -0.71
C ARG A 50 10.77 -11.92 -0.47
N ASP A 51 11.16 -12.28 0.74
CA ASP A 51 11.35 -13.68 1.15
C ASP A 51 10.04 -14.47 0.98
N PHE A 52 8.92 -13.91 1.44
CA PHE A 52 7.61 -14.52 1.27
C PHE A 52 7.28 -14.82 -0.20
N PHE A 53 7.48 -13.87 -1.10
CA PHE A 53 7.20 -14.08 -2.52
C PHE A 53 8.13 -15.13 -3.13
N TYR A 54 9.42 -15.11 -2.83
CA TYR A 54 10.36 -16.12 -3.31
C TYR A 54 10.00 -17.53 -2.82
N GLU A 55 9.67 -17.68 -1.54
CA GLU A 55 9.29 -18.95 -0.94
C GLU A 55 7.97 -19.51 -1.52
N ASN A 56 7.09 -18.61 -2.00
CA ASN A 56 5.84 -18.99 -2.67
C ASN A 56 5.97 -19.12 -4.20
N GLY A 57 7.19 -19.12 -4.72
CA GLY A 57 7.51 -19.39 -6.11
C GLY A 57 7.25 -18.24 -7.06
N PHE A 58 7.21 -17.01 -6.56
CA PHE A 58 7.15 -15.81 -7.40
C PHE A 58 8.54 -15.39 -7.85
N MET A 59 8.62 -14.88 -9.06
CA MET A 59 9.83 -14.30 -9.65
C MET A 59 9.79 -12.77 -9.51
N GLU A 60 10.83 -12.17 -8.95
CA GLU A 60 10.96 -10.70 -8.91
C GLU A 60 11.26 -10.17 -10.31
N ILE A 61 10.48 -9.19 -10.76
CA ILE A 61 10.66 -8.49 -12.02
C ILE A 61 10.90 -7.00 -11.78
N ASN A 62 11.45 -6.32 -12.78
CA ASN A 62 11.62 -4.88 -12.77
C ASN A 62 11.06 -4.31 -14.08
N THR A 63 10.00 -3.55 -13.97
CA THR A 63 9.32 -2.96 -15.12
C THR A 63 9.84 -1.56 -15.44
N PRO A 64 9.76 -1.11 -16.71
CA PRO A 64 10.12 0.25 -17.09
C PRO A 64 9.29 1.29 -16.33
N LYS A 65 9.98 2.35 -15.87
CA LYS A 65 9.34 3.51 -15.21
C LYS A 65 9.22 4.72 -16.13
N LEU A 66 9.87 4.68 -17.30
CA LEU A 66 9.67 5.62 -18.39
C LEU A 66 8.82 4.93 -19.43
N VAL A 67 7.62 5.45 -19.68
CA VAL A 67 6.61 4.82 -20.56
C VAL A 67 6.15 5.78 -21.65
N ALA A 68 5.71 5.23 -22.78
CA ALA A 68 5.27 6.03 -23.93
C ALA A 68 3.79 6.43 -23.84
N SER A 69 3.02 5.79 -22.96
CA SER A 69 1.58 6.03 -22.77
C SER A 69 1.14 5.61 -21.39
N ALA A 70 -0.11 5.91 -21.02
CA ALA A 70 -0.71 5.44 -19.78
C ALA A 70 -0.64 3.91 -19.66
N THR A 71 -0.27 3.42 -18.48
CA THR A 71 -0.18 2.00 -18.16
C THR A 71 -1.37 1.51 -17.35
N GLU A 72 -2.19 2.45 -16.85
CA GLU A 72 -3.39 2.19 -16.08
C GLU A 72 -4.39 3.34 -16.29
N GLY A 73 -5.69 3.08 -16.26
CA GLY A 73 -6.72 4.12 -16.36
C GLY A 73 -6.95 4.84 -15.04
N GLY A 74 -7.47 6.09 -15.11
CA GLY A 74 -8.05 6.78 -13.98
C GLY A 74 -7.15 7.71 -13.20
N THR A 75 -5.85 7.79 -13.47
CA THR A 75 -4.95 8.78 -12.84
C THR A 75 -4.20 9.61 -13.87
N GLU A 76 -3.90 10.86 -13.49
CA GLU A 76 -3.10 11.74 -14.35
C GLU A 76 -1.64 11.29 -14.40
N LEU A 77 -1.00 11.58 -15.53
CA LEU A 77 0.39 11.23 -15.81
C LEU A 77 1.31 12.41 -15.57
N PHE A 78 2.49 12.15 -15.03
CA PHE A 78 3.59 13.11 -15.09
C PHE A 78 4.24 13.05 -16.46
N PRO A 79 4.08 14.08 -17.33
CA PRO A 79 4.79 14.15 -18.59
C PRO A 79 6.25 14.48 -18.36
N ILE A 80 7.12 13.87 -19.13
CA ILE A 80 8.55 14.15 -19.14
C ILE A 80 9.05 14.35 -20.55
N THR A 81 10.08 15.15 -20.72
CA THR A 81 10.79 15.28 -21.99
C THR A 81 11.79 14.15 -22.15
N TYR A 82 11.59 13.28 -23.14
CA TYR A 82 12.48 12.18 -23.47
C TYR A 82 13.14 12.48 -24.82
N PHE A 83 14.31 13.11 -24.79
CA PHE A 83 14.96 13.69 -25.98
C PHE A 83 14.03 14.66 -26.72
N GLU A 84 13.63 14.35 -27.96
CA GLU A 84 12.72 15.16 -28.79
C GLU A 84 11.25 14.69 -28.71
N LYS A 85 10.94 13.74 -27.81
CA LYS A 85 9.61 13.13 -27.66
C LYS A 85 9.07 13.34 -26.26
N GLU A 86 7.78 13.26 -26.13
CA GLU A 86 7.12 13.15 -24.85
C GLU A 86 7.14 11.69 -24.35
N ALA A 87 7.36 11.52 -23.05
CA ALA A 87 7.18 10.26 -22.33
C ALA A 87 6.51 10.56 -20.99
N PHE A 88 6.25 9.54 -20.21
CA PHE A 88 5.56 9.68 -18.93
C PHE A 88 6.24 8.83 -17.87
N LEU A 89 6.07 9.22 -16.60
CA LEU A 89 6.42 8.35 -15.48
C LEU A 89 5.34 7.26 -15.29
N GLY A 90 5.77 6.03 -15.05
CA GLY A 90 4.88 4.87 -14.93
C GLY A 90 4.00 4.92 -13.69
N GLN A 91 2.69 4.77 -13.86
CA GLN A 91 1.70 4.78 -12.79
C GLN A 91 1.60 3.44 -12.05
N SER A 92 1.90 2.34 -12.75
CA SER A 92 1.73 0.97 -12.28
C SER A 92 2.48 -0.01 -13.20
N PRO A 93 2.93 -1.16 -12.72
CA PRO A 93 3.47 -2.24 -13.55
C PRO A 93 2.39 -3.11 -14.21
N GLN A 94 1.10 -2.76 -14.13
CA GLN A 94 -0.03 -3.64 -14.46
C GLN A 94 0.07 -4.33 -15.81
N LEU A 95 0.29 -3.57 -16.89
CA LEU A 95 0.37 -4.15 -18.24
C LEU A 95 1.58 -5.09 -18.40
N TYR A 96 2.68 -4.77 -17.75
CA TYR A 96 3.89 -5.61 -17.79
C TYR A 96 3.70 -6.90 -17.01
N LYS A 97 3.08 -6.87 -15.83
CA LYS A 97 2.76 -8.07 -15.05
C LYS A 97 1.88 -9.03 -15.86
N GLN A 98 0.83 -8.51 -16.50
CA GLN A 98 -0.05 -9.30 -17.36
C GLN A 98 0.65 -9.88 -18.58
N MET A 99 1.59 -9.14 -19.21
CA MET A 99 2.41 -9.69 -20.28
C MET A 99 3.27 -10.87 -19.80
N MET A 100 3.80 -10.83 -18.57
CA MET A 100 4.55 -11.95 -18.00
C MET A 100 3.68 -13.19 -17.86
N MET A 101 2.42 -13.04 -17.43
CA MET A 101 1.47 -14.18 -17.39
C MET A 101 1.31 -14.83 -18.77
N SER A 102 1.24 -14.03 -19.83
CA SER A 102 1.14 -14.52 -21.20
C SER A 102 2.43 -15.19 -21.73
N SER A 103 3.56 -14.97 -21.05
CA SER A 103 4.86 -15.53 -21.43
C SER A 103 5.20 -16.87 -20.77
N GLY A 104 4.31 -17.38 -19.89
CA GLY A 104 4.54 -18.60 -19.10
C GLY A 104 5.29 -18.35 -17.79
N MET A 105 5.43 -17.11 -17.35
CA MET A 105 5.86 -16.76 -16.00
C MET A 105 4.64 -16.69 -15.09
N ASP A 106 4.26 -17.82 -14.52
CA ASP A 106 2.98 -17.98 -13.83
C ASP A 106 2.81 -17.16 -12.54
N LYS A 107 3.91 -16.69 -11.95
CA LYS A 107 3.91 -15.90 -10.72
C LYS A 107 5.04 -14.88 -10.75
N VAL A 108 4.71 -13.61 -10.71
CA VAL A 108 5.69 -12.53 -10.68
C VAL A 108 5.34 -11.50 -9.61
N PHE A 109 6.34 -10.79 -9.11
CA PHE A 109 6.15 -9.64 -8.25
C PHE A 109 7.18 -8.55 -8.52
N GLU A 110 6.85 -7.33 -8.17
CA GLU A 110 7.74 -6.17 -8.19
C GLU A 110 7.57 -5.36 -6.91
N ILE A 111 8.68 -4.92 -6.32
CA ILE A 111 8.72 -3.86 -5.31
C ILE A 111 9.39 -2.67 -5.98
N GLY A 112 8.60 -1.72 -6.45
CA GLY A 112 9.10 -0.66 -7.31
C GLY A 112 8.37 0.67 -7.15
N GLN A 113 9.00 1.74 -7.64
CA GLN A 113 8.42 3.07 -7.62
C GLN A 113 7.27 3.18 -8.64
N ILE A 114 6.23 3.88 -8.23
CA ILE A 114 5.10 4.31 -9.06
C ILE A 114 4.89 5.81 -8.90
N PHE A 115 4.32 6.44 -9.93
CA PHE A 115 4.12 7.88 -10.00
C PHE A 115 2.68 8.18 -10.42
N ARG A 116 1.96 8.98 -9.63
CA ARG A 116 0.58 9.38 -9.92
C ARG A 116 0.47 10.89 -9.76
N ALA A 117 0.10 11.58 -10.85
CA ALA A 117 -0.02 13.04 -10.87
C ALA A 117 -1.36 13.49 -10.25
N GLU A 118 -1.61 13.11 -9.00
CA GLU A 118 -2.82 13.48 -8.28
C GLU A 118 -2.67 14.89 -7.70
N GLU A 119 -3.63 15.77 -7.99
CA GLU A 119 -3.63 17.16 -7.51
C GLU A 119 -4.08 17.30 -6.05
N HIS A 120 -4.32 16.18 -5.35
CA HIS A 120 -4.84 16.19 -3.99
C HIS A 120 -3.72 16.09 -2.95
N ASP A 121 -3.62 17.08 -2.09
CA ASP A 121 -2.73 17.06 -0.91
C ASP A 121 -3.47 16.44 0.28
N THR A 122 -3.42 15.13 0.38
CA THR A 122 -4.02 14.37 1.49
C THR A 122 -3.05 13.30 2.00
N LEU A 123 -3.34 12.75 3.18
CA LEU A 123 -2.55 11.65 3.76
C LEU A 123 -2.62 10.33 2.96
N ARG A 124 -3.53 10.23 1.98
CA ARG A 124 -3.74 9.03 1.16
C ARG A 124 -3.21 9.15 -0.27
N HIS A 125 -2.93 10.38 -0.73
CA HIS A 125 -2.50 10.64 -2.10
C HIS A 125 -1.04 11.05 -2.10
N LEU A 126 -0.20 10.21 -2.70
CA LEU A 126 1.23 10.44 -2.88
C LEU A 126 1.53 10.43 -4.37
N ASN A 127 2.26 11.44 -4.82
CA ASN A 127 2.69 11.53 -6.21
C ASN A 127 3.79 10.52 -6.56
N GLU A 128 4.53 10.06 -5.56
CA GLU A 128 5.56 9.02 -5.68
C GLU A 128 5.44 8.05 -4.50
N ALA A 129 5.34 6.76 -4.79
CA ALA A 129 5.26 5.72 -3.78
C ALA A 129 6.02 4.47 -4.21
N VAL A 130 6.40 3.64 -3.24
CA VAL A 130 6.87 2.28 -3.52
C VAL A 130 5.66 1.35 -3.44
N SER A 131 5.34 0.73 -4.57
CA SER A 131 4.28 -0.28 -4.66
C SER A 131 4.85 -1.67 -4.46
N ILE A 132 4.06 -2.54 -3.84
CA ILE A 132 4.27 -3.99 -3.79
C ILE A 132 3.21 -4.59 -4.69
N ASP A 133 3.62 -5.05 -5.84
CA ASP A 133 2.75 -5.58 -6.88
C ASP A 133 3.03 -7.05 -7.13
N ALA A 134 1.99 -7.86 -7.25
CA ALA A 134 2.11 -9.26 -7.64
C ALA A 134 1.07 -9.62 -8.69
N GLU A 135 1.36 -10.62 -9.49
CA GLU A 135 0.44 -11.20 -10.46
C GLU A 135 0.65 -12.70 -10.50
N ALA A 136 -0.44 -13.47 -10.56
CA ALA A 136 -0.39 -14.92 -10.60
C ALA A 136 -1.43 -15.48 -11.56
N SER A 137 -1.01 -16.42 -12.42
CA SER A 137 -1.90 -17.18 -13.30
C SER A 137 -2.62 -18.29 -12.53
N PHE A 138 -3.78 -18.70 -13.04
CA PHE A 138 -4.54 -19.86 -12.55
C PHE A 138 -4.97 -19.75 -11.08
N MET A 139 -5.17 -18.55 -10.59
CA MET A 139 -5.65 -18.24 -9.24
C MET A 139 -6.96 -17.47 -9.32
N ASP A 140 -7.84 -17.69 -8.37
CA ASP A 140 -9.04 -16.89 -8.15
C ASP A 140 -8.85 -15.86 -7.03
N ASP A 141 -9.89 -15.10 -6.73
CA ASP A 141 -9.89 -14.07 -5.69
C ASP A 141 -9.62 -14.66 -4.30
N ILE A 142 -10.13 -15.85 -4.02
CA ILE A 142 -9.90 -16.56 -2.74
C ILE A 142 -8.42 -16.91 -2.58
N ASP A 143 -7.76 -17.35 -3.66
CA ASP A 143 -6.34 -17.68 -3.64
C ASP A 143 -5.49 -16.43 -3.42
N VAL A 144 -5.86 -15.31 -4.05
CA VAL A 144 -5.18 -14.01 -3.86
C VAL A 144 -5.37 -13.50 -2.43
N MET A 145 -6.58 -13.60 -1.86
CA MET A 145 -6.83 -13.24 -0.47
C MET A 145 -5.97 -14.06 0.51
N LYS A 146 -5.81 -15.36 0.28
CA LYS A 146 -4.92 -16.21 1.10
C LYS A 146 -3.46 -15.78 1.02
N ILE A 147 -2.95 -15.46 -0.18
CA ILE A 147 -1.59 -14.97 -0.37
C ILE A 147 -1.39 -13.66 0.40
N LEU A 148 -2.32 -12.72 0.26
CA LEU A 148 -2.24 -11.43 0.94
C LEU A 148 -2.33 -11.59 2.47
N ASN A 149 -3.24 -12.42 2.95
CA ASN A 149 -3.36 -12.74 4.38
C ASN A 149 -2.03 -13.26 4.94
N ASN A 150 -1.50 -14.32 4.33
CA ASN A 150 -0.29 -14.98 4.82
C ASN A 150 0.93 -14.04 4.75
N MET A 151 1.03 -13.22 3.70
CA MET A 151 2.09 -12.23 3.58
C MET A 151 2.03 -11.18 4.69
N LEU A 152 0.85 -10.62 4.96
CA LEU A 152 0.67 -9.60 5.99
C LEU A 152 0.87 -10.18 7.40
N GLU A 153 0.37 -11.39 7.65
CA GLU A 153 0.61 -12.10 8.92
C GLU A 153 2.11 -12.32 9.16
N GLN A 154 2.86 -12.79 8.14
CA GLN A 154 4.30 -12.97 8.26
C GLN A 154 5.03 -11.64 8.51
N VAL A 155 4.63 -10.56 7.82
CA VAL A 155 5.19 -9.22 8.04
C VAL A 155 4.98 -8.76 9.50
N ILE A 156 3.78 -8.98 10.04
CA ILE A 156 3.46 -8.61 11.43
C ILE A 156 4.32 -9.41 12.42
N ILE A 157 4.44 -10.73 12.19
CA ILE A 157 5.26 -11.61 13.03
C ILE A 157 6.72 -11.14 13.03
N ASP A 158 7.30 -10.98 11.86
CA ASP A 158 8.71 -10.62 11.71
C ASP A 158 9.04 -9.24 12.28
N ILE A 159 8.15 -8.27 12.11
CA ILE A 159 8.33 -6.93 12.71
C ILE A 159 8.28 -7.03 14.24
N ASN A 160 7.34 -7.79 14.79
CA ASN A 160 7.26 -8.01 16.24
C ASN A 160 8.49 -8.73 16.81
N GLU A 161 9.10 -9.63 16.06
CA GLU A 161 10.28 -10.36 16.49
C GLU A 161 11.56 -9.52 16.37
N ASP A 162 11.76 -8.86 15.24
CA ASP A 162 13.03 -8.24 14.87
C ASP A 162 13.10 -6.73 15.13
N CYS A 163 11.96 -6.04 15.28
CA CYS A 163 11.88 -4.58 15.44
C CYS A 163 11.29 -4.14 16.79
N LYS A 164 11.50 -4.92 17.86
CA LYS A 164 10.96 -4.62 19.21
C LYS A 164 11.41 -3.26 19.74
N GLU A 165 12.68 -2.93 19.52
CA GLU A 165 13.24 -1.65 19.98
C GLU A 165 12.58 -0.48 19.23
N GLU A 166 12.42 -0.62 17.93
CA GLU A 166 11.80 0.38 17.06
C GLU A 166 10.31 0.58 17.40
N LEU A 167 9.58 -0.50 17.64
CA LEU A 167 8.18 -0.44 18.07
C LEU A 167 8.05 0.27 19.43
N ASN A 168 8.95 -0.02 20.37
CA ASN A 168 8.97 0.66 21.67
C ASN A 168 9.28 2.17 21.53
N ILE A 169 10.23 2.55 20.65
CA ILE A 169 10.55 3.95 20.37
C ILE A 169 9.33 4.70 19.82
N LEU A 170 8.55 4.03 18.98
CA LEU A 170 7.35 4.59 18.37
C LEU A 170 6.11 4.50 19.27
N GLU A 171 6.23 3.90 20.45
CA GLU A 171 5.10 3.64 21.36
C GLU A 171 3.93 2.95 20.63
N HIS A 172 4.25 2.00 19.75
CA HIS A 172 3.29 1.32 18.89
C HIS A 172 3.26 -0.18 19.18
N GLU A 173 2.04 -0.68 19.40
CA GLU A 173 1.78 -2.11 19.50
C GLU A 173 1.23 -2.63 18.15
N MET A 174 1.78 -3.75 17.68
CA MET A 174 1.32 -4.40 16.45
C MET A 174 0.79 -5.80 16.82
N PRO A 175 -0.51 -5.94 17.11
CA PRO A 175 -1.08 -7.20 17.51
C PRO A 175 -0.98 -8.24 16.39
N VAL A 176 -0.50 -9.43 16.73
CA VAL A 176 -0.49 -10.57 15.81
C VAL A 176 -1.92 -11.08 15.66
N PRO A 177 -2.43 -11.25 14.43
CA PRO A 177 -3.77 -11.78 14.19
C PRO A 177 -3.93 -13.20 14.80
N ASP A 178 -5.08 -13.47 15.38
CA ASP A 178 -5.45 -14.80 15.85
C ASP A 178 -6.21 -15.56 14.73
N GLY A 179 -5.48 -15.95 13.70
CA GLY A 179 -5.99 -16.68 12.54
C GLY A 179 -6.22 -15.78 11.32
N PRO A 180 -6.86 -16.33 10.27
CA PRO A 180 -7.08 -15.62 9.01
C PRO A 180 -7.94 -14.37 9.20
N PHE A 181 -7.65 -13.33 8.42
CA PHE A 181 -8.45 -12.11 8.42
C PHE A 181 -9.91 -12.42 8.07
N PRO A 182 -10.86 -11.85 8.83
CA PRO A 182 -12.28 -12.06 8.54
C PRO A 182 -12.66 -11.53 7.17
N VAL A 183 -13.63 -12.16 6.55
CA VAL A 183 -14.25 -11.74 5.30
C VAL A 183 -15.61 -11.15 5.64
N VAL A 184 -15.90 -9.97 5.12
CA VAL A 184 -17.17 -9.25 5.29
C VAL A 184 -17.74 -9.00 3.90
N THR A 185 -19.00 -9.28 3.68
CA THR A 185 -19.68 -8.92 2.44
C THR A 185 -20.03 -7.43 2.44
N TYR A 186 -20.26 -6.87 1.25
CA TYR A 186 -20.70 -5.49 1.14
C TYR A 186 -22.02 -5.24 1.85
N ASP A 187 -22.97 -6.17 1.77
CA ASP A 187 -24.26 -6.08 2.47
C ASP A 187 -24.08 -5.99 4.00
N GLU A 188 -23.25 -6.88 4.56
CA GLU A 188 -22.91 -6.85 5.99
C GLU A 188 -22.20 -5.54 6.36
N ALA A 189 -21.34 -5.02 5.50
CA ALA A 189 -20.64 -3.77 5.73
C ALA A 189 -21.60 -2.57 5.77
N VAL A 190 -22.61 -2.52 4.88
CA VAL A 190 -23.67 -1.49 4.90
C VAL A 190 -24.44 -1.54 6.20
N ASP A 191 -24.83 -2.73 6.66
CA ASP A 191 -25.54 -2.91 7.93
C ASP A 191 -24.68 -2.47 9.13
N ILE A 192 -23.42 -2.85 9.16
CA ILE A 192 -22.49 -2.46 10.23
C ILE A 192 -22.34 -0.94 10.27
N VAL A 193 -22.08 -0.30 9.13
CA VAL A 193 -21.87 1.15 9.02
C VAL A 193 -23.10 1.92 9.50
N ASN A 194 -24.29 1.53 9.03
CA ASN A 194 -25.55 2.15 9.44
C ASN A 194 -25.85 1.94 10.94
N SER A 195 -25.43 0.83 11.54
CA SER A 195 -25.56 0.58 12.97
C SER A 195 -24.70 1.50 13.85
N ARG A 196 -23.76 2.24 13.25
CA ARG A 196 -22.82 3.16 13.90
C ARG A 196 -23.14 4.63 13.64
N ASP A 197 -24.37 4.93 13.33
CA ASP A 197 -24.85 6.30 13.04
C ASP A 197 -24.10 6.98 11.85
N VAL A 198 -23.58 6.19 10.93
CA VAL A 198 -23.01 6.67 9.66
C VAL A 198 -23.96 6.26 8.55
N GLU A 199 -24.60 7.26 7.93
CA GLU A 199 -25.57 7.01 6.86
C GLU A 199 -24.83 6.50 5.60
N MET A 200 -25.24 5.33 5.09
CA MET A 200 -24.76 4.71 3.87
C MET A 200 -25.89 4.02 3.15
N SER A 201 -26.10 4.40 1.87
CA SER A 201 -27.08 3.72 1.01
C SER A 201 -26.41 2.54 0.29
N TRP A 202 -27.17 1.49 0.03
CA TRP A 202 -26.68 0.39 -0.78
C TRP A 202 -26.36 0.88 -2.21
N GLY A 203 -25.22 0.45 -2.75
CA GLY A 203 -24.73 0.89 -4.07
C GLY A 203 -23.81 2.12 -4.00
N GLU A 204 -23.51 2.64 -2.83
CA GLU A 204 -22.51 3.71 -2.63
C GLU A 204 -21.13 3.15 -2.25
N ASP A 205 -20.07 3.85 -2.61
CA ASP A 205 -18.73 3.50 -2.14
C ASP A 205 -18.60 3.88 -0.65
N LEU A 206 -17.74 3.15 0.08
CA LEU A 206 -17.49 3.43 1.50
C LEU A 206 -16.86 4.82 1.67
N SER A 207 -17.59 5.68 2.40
CA SER A 207 -17.03 6.95 2.85
C SER A 207 -15.91 6.73 3.89
N ARG A 208 -15.05 7.73 4.10
CA ARG A 208 -14.02 7.68 5.15
C ARG A 208 -14.61 7.40 6.55
N ALA A 209 -15.82 7.92 6.83
CA ALA A 209 -16.52 7.67 8.09
C ALA A 209 -17.00 6.21 8.16
N GLY A 210 -17.51 5.66 7.04
CA GLY A 210 -17.90 4.27 6.91
C GLY A 210 -16.74 3.31 7.08
N GLU A 211 -15.61 3.56 6.41
CA GLU A 211 -14.39 2.76 6.56
C GLU A 211 -13.90 2.73 8.02
N LYS A 212 -13.94 3.89 8.71
CA LYS A 212 -13.56 3.96 10.10
C LYS A 212 -14.52 3.18 10.99
N ALA A 213 -15.85 3.35 10.80
CA ALA A 213 -16.86 2.65 11.57
C ALA A 213 -16.73 1.13 11.42
N LEU A 214 -16.50 0.66 10.19
CA LEU A 214 -16.27 -0.76 9.90
C LEU A 214 -14.97 -1.26 10.54
N GLY A 215 -13.88 -0.53 10.41
CA GLY A 215 -12.60 -0.86 11.01
C GLY A 215 -12.65 -0.93 12.55
N ASP A 216 -13.39 -0.03 13.20
CA ASP A 216 -13.60 -0.03 14.65
C ASP A 216 -14.36 -1.30 15.13
N VAL A 217 -15.25 -1.85 14.29
CA VAL A 217 -15.96 -3.10 14.59
C VAL A 217 -15.10 -4.33 14.33
N MET A 218 -14.38 -4.32 13.21
CA MET A 218 -13.55 -5.47 12.80
C MET A 218 -12.28 -5.60 13.64
N GLY A 219 -11.80 -4.52 14.24
CA GLY A 219 -10.68 -4.50 15.16
C GLY A 219 -9.30 -4.74 14.52
N GLY A 220 -9.20 -4.71 13.18
CA GLY A 220 -7.94 -4.95 12.48
C GLY A 220 -8.11 -5.12 10.99
N PHE A 221 -7.30 -5.99 10.39
CA PHE A 221 -7.39 -6.32 8.96
C PHE A 221 -8.61 -7.19 8.66
N TYR A 222 -9.28 -6.92 7.56
CA TYR A 222 -10.41 -7.70 7.03
C TYR A 222 -10.46 -7.59 5.51
N PHE A 223 -11.13 -8.54 4.86
CA PHE A 223 -11.46 -8.48 3.45
C PHE A 223 -12.91 -8.05 3.27
N LEU A 224 -13.14 -7.08 2.40
CA LEU A 224 -14.46 -6.66 1.99
C LEU A 224 -14.73 -7.16 0.57
N THR A 225 -15.76 -7.98 0.42
CA THR A 225 -16.07 -8.72 -0.80
C THR A 225 -17.50 -8.43 -1.28
N GLU A 226 -17.86 -8.97 -2.43
CA GLU A 226 -19.22 -8.90 -2.99
C GLU A 226 -19.71 -7.46 -3.19
N TRP A 227 -18.83 -6.62 -3.73
CA TRP A 227 -19.15 -5.24 -4.05
C TRP A 227 -20.17 -5.15 -5.18
N PRO A 228 -21.11 -4.18 -5.16
CA PRO A 228 -22.03 -3.94 -6.28
C PRO A 228 -21.25 -3.70 -7.59
N SER A 229 -21.64 -4.39 -8.65
CA SER A 229 -21.00 -4.28 -9.96
C SER A 229 -21.05 -2.88 -10.55
N GLU A 230 -22.10 -2.12 -10.23
CA GLU A 230 -22.35 -0.77 -10.75
C GLU A 230 -21.30 0.25 -10.31
N ILE A 231 -20.69 0.05 -9.13
CA ILE A 231 -19.68 0.96 -8.60
C ILE A 231 -18.24 0.49 -8.88
N LYS A 232 -18.09 -0.64 -9.57
CA LYS A 232 -16.76 -1.16 -9.95
C LYS A 232 -16.44 -0.88 -11.42
N PRO A 233 -15.15 -0.70 -11.74
CA PRO A 233 -14.72 -0.53 -13.13
C PRO A 233 -15.12 -1.72 -14.01
N PHE A 234 -15.33 -1.47 -15.29
CA PHE A 234 -15.79 -2.46 -16.28
C PHE A 234 -14.92 -3.73 -16.38
N TYR A 235 -13.66 -3.66 -15.92
CA TYR A 235 -12.73 -4.80 -15.98
C TYR A 235 -12.81 -5.71 -14.75
N VAL A 236 -13.60 -5.36 -13.73
CA VAL A 236 -13.86 -6.25 -12.59
C VAL A 236 -14.86 -7.32 -13.03
N MET A 237 -14.50 -8.58 -12.84
CA MET A 237 -15.35 -9.71 -13.22
C MET A 237 -16.53 -9.83 -12.25
N PRO A 238 -17.78 -9.76 -12.73
CA PRO A 238 -18.94 -9.98 -11.89
C PRO A 238 -18.99 -11.40 -11.33
N ASN A 239 -19.58 -11.55 -10.13
CA ASN A 239 -19.81 -12.86 -9.57
C ASN A 239 -20.79 -13.65 -10.45
N SER A 240 -20.45 -14.90 -10.80
CA SER A 240 -21.28 -15.74 -11.68
C SER A 240 -22.61 -16.17 -11.04
N LYS A 241 -22.71 -16.14 -9.72
CA LYS A 241 -23.92 -16.54 -8.97
C LYS A 241 -24.82 -15.36 -8.66
N ASP A 242 -24.23 -14.21 -8.47
CA ASP A 242 -24.92 -12.94 -8.23
C ASP A 242 -24.15 -11.82 -8.97
N PRO A 243 -24.56 -11.48 -10.20
CA PRO A 243 -23.85 -10.49 -11.01
C PRO A 243 -24.20 -9.03 -10.66
N THR A 244 -25.05 -8.77 -9.67
CA THR A 244 -25.37 -7.43 -9.18
C THR A 244 -24.35 -6.97 -8.19
#